data_7dafccf44f68d0f6427d9c6923dcf295
#
_entry.id   7dafccf44f68d0f6427d9c6923dcf295
#
_cell.length_a   1.000
_cell.length_b   1.000
_cell.length_c   1.000
_cell.angle_alpha   90.00
_cell.angle_beta   90.00
_cell.angle_gamma   90.00
#
_symmetry.space_group_name_H-M   'P 1'
#
loop_
_entity.id
_entity.type
_entity.pdbx_description
1 polymer ?
#
loop_
_entity_poly.entity_id
_entity_poly.type
_entity_poly.pdbx_seq_one_letter_code
_entity_poly.pdbx_strand_id
1 'polypeptide(L)'
;NATEWAAPTIAGRYELIATTTNATQTIATTDGGAGSTANQLFLAVSSAITFTGTAIARQQSSQGTAVSAWDVTGVVRRESSGNAVILDSTVTARTNASGFSLALAASTSDAGAVEVTVTGAASTNLKWVVDLQTTDVSYA
;
A
#
# COMPACT_ATOMS: atom_id res chain seq x y z
N ASN A 1 -23.84 -5.59 -19.13
CA ASN A 1 -24.89 -5.32 -18.17
C ASN A 1 -24.50 -5.79 -16.76
N ALA A 2 -25.46 -5.70 -15.85
CA ALA A 2 -25.20 -5.99 -14.46
C ALA A 2 -24.76 -7.44 -14.22
N THR A 3 -25.13 -8.37 -15.05
CA THR A 3 -24.76 -9.78 -14.86
C THR A 3 -23.31 -10.06 -15.18
N GLU A 4 -22.71 -9.30 -16.08
CA GLU A 4 -21.28 -9.41 -16.35
C GLU A 4 -20.47 -8.69 -15.30
N TRP A 5 -21.06 -7.66 -14.76
CA TRP A 5 -20.40 -6.81 -13.79
C TRP A 5 -20.86 -7.13 -12.39
N ALA A 6 -20.84 -8.41 -12.07
CA ALA A 6 -21.21 -8.82 -10.72
C ALA A 6 -20.40 -7.98 -9.72
N ALA A 7 -21.10 -7.49 -8.73
CA ALA A 7 -20.43 -6.79 -7.66
C ALA A 7 -19.32 -7.65 -7.08
N PRO A 8 -18.22 -7.08 -6.68
CA PRO A 8 -17.94 -5.67 -6.60
C PRO A 8 -16.88 -5.21 -7.59
N THR A 9 -17.23 -4.95 -8.78
CA THR A 9 -16.34 -4.28 -9.71
C THR A 9 -16.41 -2.80 -9.41
N ILE A 10 -15.89 -2.40 -8.32
CA ILE A 10 -16.25 -1.12 -7.77
C ILE A 10 -15.08 -0.42 -7.15
N ALA A 11 -15.32 0.83 -6.81
CA ALA A 11 -14.39 1.61 -6.04
C ALA A 11 -14.33 1.08 -4.62
N GLY A 12 -13.14 1.05 -4.07
CA GLY A 12 -12.90 0.69 -2.69
C GLY A 12 -11.86 1.62 -2.07
N ARG A 13 -11.55 1.37 -0.83
CA ARG A 13 -10.58 2.16 -0.10
C ARG A 13 -9.79 1.27 0.85
N TYR A 14 -8.48 1.45 0.86
CA TYR A 14 -7.60 0.81 1.81
C TYR A 14 -6.91 1.88 2.63
N GLU A 15 -6.99 1.75 3.94
CA GLU A 15 -6.21 2.55 4.86
C GLU A 15 -5.22 1.63 5.55
N LEU A 16 -3.94 1.85 5.27
CA LEU A 16 -2.86 1.02 5.79
C LEU A 16 -2.07 1.82 6.81
N ILE A 17 -1.66 1.15 7.87
CA ILE A 17 -0.92 1.80 8.94
C ILE A 17 0.36 1.02 9.27
N ALA A 18 1.34 1.73 9.77
CA ALA A 18 2.57 1.13 10.27
C ALA A 18 3.19 2.02 11.35
N THR A 19 4.00 1.42 12.18
CA THR A 19 4.84 2.12 13.14
C THR A 19 6.27 1.63 12.93
N THR A 20 7.20 2.55 12.76
CA THR A 20 8.62 2.22 12.65
C THR A 20 9.39 2.95 13.74
N THR A 21 10.42 2.30 14.27
CA THR A 21 11.30 2.86 15.31
C THR A 21 12.76 2.92 14.86
N ASN A 22 13.04 2.40 13.68
CA ASN A 22 14.39 2.33 13.12
C ASN A 22 14.30 2.28 11.58
N ALA A 23 15.40 1.95 10.93
CA ALA A 23 15.50 1.89 9.48
C ALA A 23 15.11 0.53 8.89
N THR A 24 14.47 -0.35 9.65
CA THR A 24 14.00 -1.64 9.15
C THR A 24 12.75 -1.44 8.31
N GLN A 25 12.75 -1.99 7.10
CA GLN A 25 11.59 -1.95 6.22
C GLN A 25 10.41 -2.70 6.85
N THR A 26 9.25 -2.09 6.80
CA THR A 26 8.02 -2.60 7.43
C THR A 26 6.88 -2.55 6.42
N ILE A 27 6.04 -3.59 6.39
CA ILE A 27 4.84 -3.60 5.55
C ILE A 27 3.72 -2.87 6.29
N ALA A 28 3.13 -1.89 5.63
CA ALA A 28 1.93 -1.23 6.14
C ALA A 28 0.71 -2.11 5.89
N THR A 29 -0.14 -2.26 6.89
CA THR A 29 -1.30 -3.14 6.83
C THR A 29 -2.53 -2.46 7.44
N THR A 30 -3.71 -3.02 7.21
CA THR A 30 -4.94 -2.41 7.72
C THR A 30 -5.06 -2.46 9.24
N ASP A 31 -4.34 -3.36 9.89
CA ASP A 31 -4.37 -3.52 11.34
C ASP A 31 -3.02 -3.23 12.01
N GLY A 32 -2.01 -2.86 11.23
CA GLY A 32 -0.66 -2.61 11.76
C GLY A 32 0.15 -3.85 12.11
N GLY A 33 -0.39 -5.03 11.89
CA GLY A 33 0.28 -6.30 12.15
C GLY A 33 1.13 -6.77 10.98
N ALA A 34 1.63 -8.00 11.08
CA ALA A 34 2.38 -8.63 10.00
C ALA A 34 1.52 -8.78 8.75
N GLY A 35 2.15 -8.67 7.57
CA GLY A 35 1.44 -8.79 6.30
C GLY A 35 0.80 -10.16 6.08
N SER A 36 -0.41 -10.15 5.53
CA SER A 36 -1.14 -11.34 5.13
C SER A 36 -2.08 -10.99 3.97
N THR A 37 -2.80 -11.96 3.45
CA THR A 37 -3.80 -11.70 2.41
C THR A 37 -5.01 -10.94 2.94
N ALA A 38 -5.21 -10.88 4.25
CA ALA A 38 -6.38 -10.28 4.87
C ALA A 38 -6.18 -8.80 5.23
N ASN A 39 -4.96 -8.30 5.30
CA ASN A 39 -4.67 -6.95 5.80
C ASN A 39 -3.79 -6.12 4.87
N GLN A 40 -3.72 -6.48 3.61
CA GLN A 40 -3.00 -5.73 2.58
C GLN A 40 -3.95 -5.43 1.41
N LEU A 41 -3.48 -4.60 0.49
CA LEU A 41 -4.15 -4.45 -0.81
C LEU A 41 -4.13 -5.81 -1.49
N PHE A 42 -5.30 -6.37 -1.79
CA PHE A 42 -5.42 -7.74 -2.26
C PHE A 42 -6.24 -7.79 -3.54
N LEU A 43 -5.75 -8.57 -4.51
CA LEU A 43 -6.46 -8.83 -5.76
C LEU A 43 -6.93 -10.28 -5.79
N ALA A 44 -8.21 -10.47 -6.09
CA ALA A 44 -8.73 -11.78 -6.44
C ALA A 44 -8.11 -12.25 -7.77
N VAL A 45 -8.16 -13.55 -8.01
CA VAL A 45 -7.71 -14.10 -9.30
C VAL A 45 -8.49 -13.49 -10.47
N SER A 46 -7.85 -13.37 -11.61
CA SER A 46 -8.44 -12.83 -12.84
C SER A 46 -8.98 -11.41 -12.66
N SER A 47 -8.27 -10.59 -11.94
CA SER A 47 -8.69 -9.21 -11.70
C SER A 47 -7.58 -8.21 -12.02
N ALA A 48 -7.98 -6.96 -12.12
CA ALA A 48 -7.07 -5.84 -12.24
C ALA A 48 -7.58 -4.69 -11.36
N ILE A 49 -6.66 -3.91 -10.86
CA ILE A 49 -6.97 -2.80 -9.98
C ILE A 49 -6.10 -1.61 -10.33
N THR A 50 -6.68 -0.43 -10.33
CA THR A 50 -5.94 0.81 -10.32
C THR A 50 -6.20 1.54 -9.01
N PHE A 51 -5.20 2.22 -8.50
CA PHE A 51 -5.36 2.95 -7.26
C PHE A 51 -4.61 4.27 -7.28
N THR A 52 -5.11 5.18 -6.46
CA THR A 52 -4.47 6.47 -6.22
C THR A 52 -4.66 6.83 -4.76
N GLY A 53 -3.71 7.52 -4.19
CA GLY A 53 -3.84 7.91 -2.82
C GLY A 53 -2.65 8.71 -2.30
N THR A 54 -2.61 8.81 -1.00
CA THR A 54 -1.59 9.59 -0.29
C THR A 54 -1.04 8.78 0.87
N ALA A 55 0.19 9.07 1.22
CA ALA A 55 0.83 8.49 2.39
C ALA A 55 1.45 9.62 3.21
N ILE A 56 1.46 9.46 4.51
CA ILE A 56 2.06 10.42 5.42
C ILE A 56 2.79 9.67 6.53
N ALA A 57 3.93 10.22 6.93
CA ALA A 57 4.67 9.78 8.11
C ALA A 57 4.90 10.96 9.03
N ARG A 58 4.69 10.75 10.30
CA ARG A 58 4.90 11.77 11.32
C ARG A 58 5.80 11.24 12.43
N GLN A 59 6.84 12.00 12.75
CA GLN A 59 7.72 11.69 13.86
C GLN A 59 7.02 11.97 15.20
N GLN A 60 7.33 11.14 16.19
CA GLN A 60 6.86 11.35 17.55
C GLN A 60 7.34 12.71 18.06
N SER A 61 6.43 13.51 18.58
CA SER A 61 6.71 14.90 18.93
C SER A 61 7.81 15.08 19.98
N SER A 62 7.98 14.08 20.85
CA SER A 62 9.07 14.12 21.84
C SER A 62 10.45 13.94 21.23
N GLN A 63 10.55 13.45 19.99
CA GLN A 63 11.82 13.23 19.28
C GLN A 63 12.08 14.30 18.23
N GLY A 64 11.06 14.93 17.70
CA GLY A 64 11.23 15.90 16.64
C GLY A 64 9.93 16.24 15.91
N THR A 65 10.08 16.87 14.77
CA THR A 65 8.95 17.43 14.02
C THR A 65 8.88 16.92 12.57
N ALA A 66 9.64 15.90 12.21
CA ALA A 66 9.72 15.45 10.83
C ALA A 66 8.37 14.94 10.34
N VAL A 67 8.00 15.40 9.15
CA VAL A 67 6.83 14.95 8.41
C VAL A 67 7.26 14.67 6.99
N SER A 68 6.83 13.53 6.47
CA SER A 68 7.03 13.20 5.05
C SER A 68 5.71 12.74 4.46
N ALA A 69 5.46 13.08 3.22
CA ALA A 69 4.22 12.72 2.54
C ALA A 69 4.49 12.43 1.07
N TRP A 70 3.69 11.53 0.52
CA TRP A 70 3.83 11.06 -0.86
C TRP A 70 2.48 10.97 -1.54
N ASP A 71 2.49 11.15 -2.86
CA ASP A 71 1.39 10.72 -3.73
C ASP A 71 1.73 9.34 -4.27
N VAL A 72 0.74 8.46 -4.28
CA VAL A 72 0.92 7.06 -4.67
C VAL A 72 -0.12 6.69 -5.71
N THR A 73 0.33 6.12 -6.83
CA THR A 73 -0.56 5.61 -7.87
C THR A 73 -0.04 4.28 -8.39
N GLY A 74 -0.93 3.46 -8.90
CA GLY A 74 -0.51 2.20 -9.49
C GLY A 74 -1.60 1.46 -10.25
N VAL A 75 -1.17 0.50 -11.03
CA VAL A 75 -2.02 -0.44 -11.75
C VAL A 75 -1.44 -1.82 -11.55
N VAL A 76 -2.27 -2.76 -11.13
CA VAL A 76 -1.86 -4.12 -10.77
C VAL A 76 -2.85 -5.09 -11.38
N ARG A 77 -2.37 -6.23 -11.86
CA ARG A 77 -3.24 -7.32 -12.29
C ARG A 77 -2.88 -8.61 -11.58
N ARG A 78 -3.80 -9.53 -11.58
CA ARG A 78 -3.57 -10.90 -11.14
C ARG A 78 -4.24 -11.85 -12.13
N GLU A 79 -3.49 -12.87 -12.56
CA GLU A 79 -3.98 -13.88 -13.48
C GLU A 79 -4.84 -14.90 -12.74
N SER A 80 -5.17 -16.02 -13.40
CA SER A 80 -5.99 -17.06 -12.81
C SER A 80 -5.33 -17.76 -11.61
N SER A 81 -4.04 -17.57 -11.43
CA SER A 81 -3.28 -18.09 -10.31
C SER A 81 -2.01 -17.28 -10.13
N GLY A 82 -1.33 -17.49 -9.02
CA GLY A 82 -0.04 -16.86 -8.76
C GLY A 82 -0.12 -15.49 -8.11
N ASN A 83 0.99 -14.81 -8.15
CA ASN A 83 1.16 -13.51 -7.51
C ASN A 83 0.56 -12.39 -8.34
N ALA A 84 0.30 -11.27 -7.69
CA ALA A 84 -0.03 -10.04 -8.39
C ALA A 84 1.16 -9.55 -9.22
N VAL A 85 0.88 -8.83 -10.29
CA VAL A 85 1.89 -8.23 -11.16
C VAL A 85 1.63 -6.73 -11.22
N ILE A 86 2.62 -5.95 -10.82
CA ILE A 86 2.52 -4.49 -10.89
C ILE A 86 2.86 -4.05 -12.31
N LEU A 87 1.91 -3.42 -12.98
CA LEU A 87 2.08 -2.91 -14.34
C LEU A 87 2.62 -1.49 -14.34
N ASP A 88 2.24 -0.72 -13.34
CA ASP A 88 2.68 0.66 -13.17
C ASP A 88 2.61 1.00 -11.70
N SER A 89 3.60 1.74 -11.22
CA SER A 89 3.57 2.29 -9.87
C SER A 89 4.39 3.56 -9.83
N THR A 90 3.82 4.57 -9.18
CA THR A 90 4.50 5.86 -9.00
C THR A 90 4.34 6.29 -7.56
N VAL A 91 5.47 6.57 -6.92
CA VAL A 91 5.50 7.11 -5.56
C VAL A 91 6.31 8.41 -5.65
N THR A 92 5.63 9.53 -5.45
CA THR A 92 6.22 10.86 -5.59
C THR A 92 6.18 11.58 -4.26
N ALA A 93 7.34 11.92 -3.72
CA ALA A 93 7.41 12.66 -2.46
C ALA A 93 6.88 14.08 -2.66
N ARG A 94 5.95 14.49 -1.81
CA ARG A 94 5.49 15.87 -1.71
C ARG A 94 6.39 16.66 -0.77
N THR A 95 6.81 16.02 0.30
CA THR A 95 7.84 16.51 1.21
C THR A 95 8.51 15.29 1.85
N ASN A 96 9.81 15.33 2.01
CA ASN A 96 10.54 14.26 2.67
C ASN A 96 11.80 14.83 3.31
N ALA A 97 11.63 15.41 4.49
CA ALA A 97 12.67 16.13 5.18
C ALA A 97 13.82 15.24 5.66
N SER A 98 13.59 13.96 5.85
CA SER A 98 14.55 13.08 6.53
C SER A 98 14.90 11.82 5.75
N GLY A 99 14.55 11.76 4.47
CA GLY A 99 14.94 10.62 3.64
C GLY A 99 14.21 9.33 3.95
N PHE A 100 13.00 9.38 4.52
CA PHE A 100 12.17 8.20 4.69
C PHE A 100 11.72 7.70 3.33
N SER A 101 11.37 6.43 3.22
CA SER A 101 10.98 5.86 1.94
C SER A 101 9.72 5.03 2.02
N LEU A 102 9.01 4.98 0.89
CA LEU A 102 7.82 4.18 0.70
C LEU A 102 7.91 3.54 -0.68
N ALA A 103 7.60 2.26 -0.76
CA ALA A 103 7.67 1.51 -2.02
C ALA A 103 6.52 0.51 -2.12
N LEU A 104 6.25 0.09 -3.34
CA LEU A 104 5.23 -0.90 -3.65
C LEU A 104 5.90 -2.13 -4.26
N ALA A 105 5.46 -3.31 -3.85
CA ALA A 105 5.95 -4.56 -4.42
C ALA A 105 4.84 -5.61 -4.42
N ALA A 106 4.84 -6.48 -5.41
CA ALA A 106 3.97 -7.66 -5.37
C ALA A 106 4.50 -8.62 -4.32
N SER A 107 3.62 -9.10 -3.45
CA SER A 107 4.01 -10.07 -2.44
C SER A 107 4.38 -11.40 -3.07
N THR A 108 5.47 -12.01 -2.61
CA THR A 108 5.86 -13.36 -3.03
C THR A 108 5.42 -14.41 -2.03
N SER A 109 5.04 -14.02 -0.83
CA SER A 109 4.57 -14.94 0.22
C SER A 109 3.06 -14.97 0.35
N ASP A 110 2.39 -13.88 -0.01
CA ASP A 110 0.93 -13.74 0.08
C ASP A 110 0.36 -13.51 -1.31
N ALA A 111 0.13 -14.57 -2.06
CA ALA A 111 -0.29 -14.48 -3.45
C ALA A 111 -1.52 -13.59 -3.62
N GLY A 112 -1.42 -12.62 -4.50
CA GLY A 112 -2.47 -11.63 -4.76
C GLY A 112 -2.35 -10.35 -3.95
N ALA A 113 -1.50 -10.29 -2.94
CA ALA A 113 -1.30 -9.10 -2.15
C ALA A 113 -0.26 -8.17 -2.79
N VAL A 114 -0.44 -6.88 -2.56
CA VAL A 114 0.53 -5.84 -2.91
C VAL A 114 1.06 -5.25 -1.62
N GLU A 115 2.35 -5.35 -1.43
CA GLU A 115 3.03 -4.82 -0.24
C GLU A 115 3.28 -3.33 -0.42
N VAL A 116 2.83 -2.56 0.55
CA VAL A 116 3.22 -1.16 0.70
C VAL A 116 4.24 -1.14 1.82
N THR A 117 5.49 -0.92 1.47
CA THR A 117 6.60 -0.99 2.43
C THR A 117 7.08 0.40 2.78
N VAL A 118 7.34 0.60 4.06
CA VAL A 118 7.80 1.89 4.58
C VAL A 118 9.11 1.68 5.32
N THR A 119 10.01 2.65 5.18
CA THR A 119 11.32 2.61 5.84
C THR A 119 11.57 3.95 6.51
N GLY A 120 11.75 3.92 7.81
CA GLY A 120 12.05 5.10 8.60
C GLY A 120 13.54 5.36 8.73
N ALA A 121 13.97 5.76 9.91
CA ALA A 121 15.37 6.07 10.21
C ALA A 121 15.75 5.54 11.58
N ALA A 122 17.03 5.40 11.83
CA ALA A 122 17.55 4.93 13.10
C ALA A 122 17.10 5.85 14.25
N SER A 123 16.69 5.25 15.34
CA SER A 123 16.27 5.94 16.56
C SER A 123 15.17 6.98 16.32
N THR A 124 14.28 6.71 15.37
CA THR A 124 13.22 7.64 14.97
C THR A 124 11.89 6.91 14.99
N ASN A 125 11.00 7.34 15.88
CA ASN A 125 9.67 6.76 15.98
C ASN A 125 8.72 7.50 15.03
N LEU A 126 8.15 6.76 14.10
CA LEU A 126 7.23 7.28 13.09
C LEU A 126 5.93 6.50 13.11
N LYS A 127 4.84 7.20 12.92
CA LYS A 127 3.56 6.60 12.54
C LYS A 127 3.29 6.91 11.08
N TRP A 128 2.82 5.89 10.36
CA TRP A 128 2.55 5.94 8.93
C TRP A 128 1.08 5.65 8.68
N VAL A 129 0.49 6.43 7.79
CA VAL A 129 -0.86 6.16 7.27
C VAL A 129 -0.79 6.25 5.76
N VAL A 130 -1.30 5.23 5.09
CA VAL A 130 -1.40 5.18 3.63
C VAL A 130 -2.87 4.99 3.28
N ASP A 131 -3.43 5.92 2.54
CA ASP A 131 -4.83 5.92 2.14
C ASP A 131 -4.90 5.76 0.63
N LEU A 132 -5.40 4.62 0.17
CA LEU A 132 -5.50 4.28 -1.24
C LEU A 132 -6.97 4.12 -1.64
N GLN A 133 -7.36 4.83 -2.68
CA GLN A 133 -8.66 4.66 -3.31
C GLN A 133 -8.48 3.76 -4.53
N THR A 134 -9.31 2.76 -4.65
CA THR A 134 -9.15 1.71 -5.65
C THR A 134 -10.36 1.61 -6.56
N THR A 135 -10.11 1.24 -7.81
CA THR A 135 -11.14 0.83 -8.76
C THR A 135 -10.70 -0.49 -9.33
N ASP A 136 -11.52 -1.51 -9.21
CA ASP A 136 -11.14 -2.84 -9.65
C ASP A 136 -12.18 -3.47 -10.57
N VAL A 137 -11.70 -4.40 -11.38
CA VAL A 137 -12.52 -5.19 -12.28
C VAL A 137 -12.08 -6.65 -12.18
N SER A 138 -13.04 -7.53 -12.11
CA SER A 138 -12.79 -8.97 -12.07
C SER A 138 -13.51 -9.63 -13.22
N TYR A 139 -12.83 -10.57 -13.86
CA TYR A 139 -13.39 -11.33 -14.97
C TYR A 139 -13.10 -12.82 -14.77
N ALA A 140 -13.61 -13.31 -13.68
CA ALA A 140 -13.43 -14.71 -13.30
C ALA A 140 -14.65 -15.55 -13.62
#